data_58b715a32ddc7c1897e1ae5efcfc61a0
#
_entry.id   58b715a32ddc7c1897e1ae5efcfc61a0
#
_cell.length_a   1.000
_cell.length_b   1.000
_cell.length_c   1.000
_cell.angle_alpha   90.00
_cell.angle_beta   90.00
_cell.angle_gamma   90.00
#
_symmetry.space_group_name_H-M   'P 1'
#
loop_
_entity.id
_entity.type
_entity.pdbx_description
1 polymer ?
#
loop_
_entity_poly.entity_id
_entity_poly.type
_entity_poly.pdbx_seq_one_letter_code
_entity_poly.pdbx_strand_id
1 'polypeptide(L)'
;RFWKSGPWRGPPMSISPADGGISRYCPGGASRAVYAYPAAHYPFWQTVRAQARVAAWNEPLPWGSLGENLTLEGLDERHLWIGDRLVLPDCVLAVSEPRLPCAKFGAALGFAQAVGLMAQSGFCGAFFAVVEPGSVSAGQTGRIEPGPREVGIRELFRARLGR
;
A
#
# COMPACT_ATOMS: atom_id res chain seq x y z
N ARG A 1 -24.26 -8.26 11.31
CA ARG A 1 -24.79 -7.95 9.96
C ARG A 1 -23.72 -8.34 8.96
N PHE A 2 -23.99 -9.39 8.19
CA PHE A 2 -23.12 -9.81 7.09
C PHE A 2 -23.20 -8.76 5.98
N TRP A 3 -22.11 -7.98 5.80
CA TRP A 3 -21.94 -7.15 4.65
C TRP A 3 -21.61 -8.05 3.46
N LYS A 4 -22.57 -8.27 2.57
CA LYS A 4 -22.32 -9.00 1.32
C LYS A 4 -21.30 -8.25 0.50
N SER A 5 -20.18 -8.91 0.21
CA SER A 5 -19.10 -8.43 -0.63
C SER A 5 -19.60 -8.14 -2.04
N GLY A 6 -19.91 -6.88 -2.33
CA GLY A 6 -20.14 -6.42 -3.70
C GLY A 6 -18.84 -6.39 -4.51
N PRO A 7 -18.90 -6.33 -5.84
CA PRO A 7 -17.71 -6.14 -6.67
C PRO A 7 -16.99 -4.85 -6.29
N TRP A 8 -15.67 -4.81 -6.50
CA TRP A 8 -14.88 -3.59 -6.36
C TRP A 8 -15.53 -2.45 -7.16
N ARG A 9 -15.89 -1.39 -6.48
CA ARG A 9 -16.51 -0.18 -7.08
C ARG A 9 -15.58 1.02 -7.08
N GLY A 10 -14.31 0.81 -6.69
CA GLY A 10 -13.29 1.85 -6.74
C GLY A 10 -12.80 2.11 -8.17
N PRO A 11 -12.07 3.22 -8.39
CA PRO A 11 -11.41 3.47 -9.66
C PRO A 11 -10.43 2.36 -9.99
N PRO A 12 -10.06 2.16 -11.27
CA PRO A 12 -8.99 1.24 -11.63
C PRO A 12 -7.72 1.62 -10.87
N MET A 13 -6.99 0.63 -10.37
CA MET A 13 -5.70 0.86 -9.75
C MET A 13 -4.66 1.10 -10.82
N SER A 14 -3.82 2.13 -10.64
CA SER A 14 -2.70 2.38 -11.52
C SER A 14 -1.40 2.52 -10.75
N ILE A 15 -0.32 2.03 -11.33
CA ILE A 15 1.03 2.24 -10.82
C ILE A 15 1.42 3.68 -11.16
N SER A 16 1.81 4.43 -10.14
CA SER A 16 2.13 5.85 -10.33
C SER A 16 3.22 6.05 -11.38
N PRO A 17 3.02 6.94 -12.36
CA PRO A 17 4.01 7.22 -13.38
C PRO A 17 5.31 7.83 -12.84
N ALA A 18 5.31 8.34 -11.61
CA ALA A 18 6.48 8.94 -10.98
C ALA A 18 7.55 7.93 -10.53
N ASP A 19 7.28 6.62 -10.59
CA ASP A 19 8.28 5.58 -10.29
C ASP A 19 9.37 5.43 -11.38
N GLY A 20 9.56 6.44 -12.23
CA GLY A 20 10.71 6.57 -13.13
C GLY A 20 10.77 5.57 -14.27
N GLY A 21 9.67 4.95 -14.65
CA GLY A 21 9.60 4.03 -15.80
C GLY A 21 10.35 2.71 -15.60
N ILE A 22 10.72 2.36 -14.35
CA ILE A 22 11.44 1.13 -14.05
C ILE A 22 10.46 -0.04 -14.10
N SER A 23 10.66 -0.92 -15.07
CA SER A 23 10.04 -2.24 -15.05
C SER A 23 10.67 -3.08 -13.94
N ARG A 24 9.84 -3.61 -13.03
CA ARG A 24 10.30 -4.50 -11.96
C ARG A 24 9.80 -5.91 -12.22
N TYR A 25 10.70 -6.85 -12.21
CA TYR A 25 10.35 -8.26 -12.21
C TYR A 25 9.96 -8.68 -10.79
N CYS A 26 8.77 -9.26 -10.65
CA CYS A 26 8.27 -9.81 -9.39
C CYS A 26 8.40 -11.33 -9.42
N PRO A 27 9.45 -11.92 -8.82
CA PRO A 27 9.59 -13.36 -8.73
C PRO A 27 8.52 -13.95 -7.81
N GLY A 28 8.01 -15.12 -8.12
CA GLY A 28 7.04 -15.81 -7.29
C GLY A 28 7.60 -16.16 -5.91
N GLY A 29 6.75 -16.27 -4.90
CA GLY A 29 7.13 -16.82 -3.60
C GLY A 29 6.56 -16.11 -2.37
N ALA A 30 7.40 -15.43 -1.60
CA ALA A 30 7.13 -14.99 -0.24
C ALA A 30 5.86 -14.13 -0.09
N SER A 31 5.17 -14.26 1.05
CA SER A 31 3.97 -13.49 1.42
C SER A 31 4.18 -11.97 1.51
N ARG A 32 5.43 -11.53 1.59
CA ARG A 32 5.86 -10.12 1.63
C ARG A 32 6.75 -9.75 0.45
N ALA A 33 6.46 -10.29 -0.72
CA ALA A 33 7.28 -10.07 -1.90
C ALA A 33 7.21 -8.63 -2.42
N VAL A 34 6.04 -8.01 -2.34
CA VAL A 34 5.80 -6.65 -2.83
C VAL A 34 5.07 -5.85 -1.76
N TYR A 35 5.60 -4.69 -1.40
CA TYR A 35 4.90 -3.72 -0.57
C TYR A 35 4.30 -2.64 -1.46
N ALA A 36 2.98 -2.49 -1.41
CA ALA A 36 2.26 -1.44 -2.11
C ALA A 36 1.68 -0.42 -1.14
N TYR A 37 1.73 0.84 -1.54
CA TYR A 37 1.26 1.96 -0.72
C TYR A 37 0.31 2.87 -1.50
N PRO A 38 -0.81 3.33 -0.87
CA PRO A 38 -1.74 4.24 -1.52
C PRO A 38 -1.13 5.62 -1.78
N ALA A 39 -1.14 6.06 -3.04
CA ALA A 39 -0.70 7.41 -3.41
C ALA A 39 -1.50 8.51 -2.68
N ALA A 40 -2.77 8.24 -2.40
CA ALA A 40 -3.68 9.17 -1.72
C ALA A 40 -3.24 9.58 -0.30
N HIS A 41 -2.35 8.81 0.34
CA HIS A 41 -1.86 9.13 1.69
C HIS A 41 -0.61 10.01 1.70
N TYR A 42 0.04 10.22 0.56
CA TYR A 42 1.25 11.03 0.48
C TYR A 42 1.08 12.48 0.94
N PRO A 43 -0.02 13.20 0.58
CA PRO A 43 -0.25 14.55 1.09
C PRO A 43 -0.32 14.64 2.61
N PHE A 44 -0.87 13.61 3.27
CA PHE A 44 -0.87 13.54 4.73
C PHE A 44 0.56 13.48 5.29
N TRP A 45 1.42 12.61 4.73
CA TRP A 45 2.81 12.50 5.19
C TRP A 45 3.64 13.74 4.88
N GLN A 46 3.41 14.40 3.75
CA GLN A 46 4.04 15.69 3.45
C GLN A 46 3.69 16.74 4.51
N THR A 47 2.40 16.83 4.85
CA THR A 47 1.91 17.79 5.86
C THR A 47 2.52 17.54 7.24
N VAL A 48 2.48 16.30 7.73
CA VAL A 48 3.00 15.99 9.08
C VAL A 48 4.52 16.11 9.17
N ARG A 49 5.27 15.88 8.08
CA ARG A 49 6.72 16.14 8.02
C ARG A 49 7.01 17.63 8.16
N ALA A 50 6.24 18.47 7.48
CA ALA A 50 6.38 19.94 7.62
C ALA A 50 6.02 20.40 9.05
N GLN A 51 4.95 19.87 9.64
CA GLN A 51 4.59 20.14 11.04
C GLN A 51 5.67 19.68 12.02
N ALA A 52 6.31 18.55 11.76
CA ALA A 52 7.44 18.04 12.56
C ALA A 52 8.75 18.80 12.29
N ARG A 53 8.77 19.79 11.39
CA ARG A 53 9.92 20.60 11.01
C ARG A 53 11.10 19.81 10.43
N VAL A 54 10.81 18.66 9.80
CA VAL A 54 11.81 17.84 9.11
C VAL A 54 11.77 18.03 7.58
N ALA A 55 10.83 18.83 7.09
CA ALA A 55 10.69 19.22 5.68
C ALA A 55 10.02 20.58 5.56
N ALA A 56 10.16 21.24 4.42
CA ALA A 56 9.39 22.44 4.11
C ALA A 56 7.93 22.10 3.78
N TRP A 57 7.02 23.08 3.95
CA TRP A 57 5.59 22.87 3.72
C TRP A 57 5.23 22.37 2.30
N ASN A 58 5.98 22.83 1.31
CA ASN A 58 5.76 22.47 -0.09
C ASN A 58 6.82 21.48 -0.62
N GLU A 59 7.59 20.88 0.26
CA GLU A 59 8.61 19.91 -0.12
C GLU A 59 7.94 18.61 -0.58
N PRO A 60 8.14 18.20 -1.84
CA PRO A 60 7.55 16.97 -2.33
C PRO A 60 8.17 15.76 -1.62
N LEU A 61 7.34 14.77 -1.33
CA LEU A 61 7.78 13.47 -0.84
C LEU A 61 7.82 12.51 -2.04
N PRO A 62 9.00 12.10 -2.52
CA PRO A 62 9.10 11.20 -3.66
C PRO A 62 8.42 9.85 -3.40
N TRP A 63 7.86 9.24 -4.45
CA TRP A 63 7.35 7.88 -4.39
C TRP A 63 8.45 6.91 -3.95
N GLY A 64 8.10 5.89 -3.18
CA GLY A 64 9.07 4.97 -2.58
C GLY A 64 9.65 5.43 -1.24
N SER A 65 9.40 6.67 -0.82
CA SER A 65 9.93 7.23 0.45
C SER A 65 9.44 6.52 1.69
N LEU A 66 8.32 5.81 1.62
CA LEU A 66 7.76 5.05 2.72
C LEU A 66 8.26 3.59 2.74
N GLY A 67 9.16 3.24 1.81
CA GLY A 67 9.75 1.92 1.65
C GLY A 67 8.91 0.95 0.82
N GLU A 68 7.93 1.47 0.10
CA GLU A 68 7.12 0.67 -0.81
C GLU A 68 7.83 0.37 -2.13
N ASN A 69 7.46 -0.77 -2.71
CA ASN A 69 7.89 -1.17 -4.05
C ASN A 69 6.99 -0.56 -5.13
N LEU A 70 5.70 -0.40 -4.80
CA LEU A 70 4.69 0.14 -5.71
C LEU A 70 3.89 1.23 -5.00
N THR A 71 3.81 2.41 -5.60
CA THR A 71 2.86 3.44 -5.21
C THR A 71 1.64 3.32 -6.12
N LEU A 72 0.48 3.04 -5.55
CA LEU A 72 -0.74 2.73 -6.29
C LEU A 72 -1.78 3.83 -6.12
N GLU A 73 -2.23 4.38 -7.23
CA GLU A 73 -3.45 5.18 -7.26
C GLU A 73 -4.68 4.28 -7.18
N GLY A 74 -5.71 4.70 -6.47
CA GLY A 74 -6.94 3.93 -6.29
C GLY A 74 -6.89 2.85 -5.24
N LEU A 75 -5.72 2.55 -4.65
CA LEU A 75 -5.62 1.66 -3.50
C LEU A 75 -6.21 2.32 -2.26
N ASP A 76 -7.02 1.54 -1.50
CA ASP A 76 -7.59 1.99 -0.23
C ASP A 76 -7.71 0.78 0.71
N GLU A 77 -7.00 0.83 1.83
CA GLU A 77 -6.96 -0.25 2.83
C GLU A 77 -8.35 -0.55 3.43
N ARG A 78 -9.29 0.40 3.37
CA ARG A 78 -10.66 0.21 3.87
C ARG A 78 -11.46 -0.79 3.02
N HIS A 79 -11.08 -0.95 1.76
CA HIS A 79 -11.76 -1.79 0.78
C HIS A 79 -10.89 -2.96 0.30
N LEU A 80 -9.76 -3.20 0.96
CA LEU A 80 -8.81 -4.24 0.62
C LEU A 80 -8.87 -5.38 1.63
N TRP A 81 -8.93 -6.62 1.14
CA TRP A 81 -9.09 -7.82 1.93
C TRP A 81 -7.96 -8.80 1.67
N ILE A 82 -7.62 -9.59 2.68
CA ILE A 82 -6.65 -10.68 2.51
C ILE A 82 -7.15 -11.64 1.43
N GLY A 83 -6.29 -11.95 0.47
CA GLY A 83 -6.60 -12.82 -0.66
C GLY A 83 -7.23 -12.12 -1.87
N ASP A 84 -7.57 -10.82 -1.78
CA ASP A 84 -7.91 -10.05 -2.98
C ASP A 84 -6.72 -10.05 -3.95
N ARG A 85 -6.98 -10.15 -5.25
CA ARG A 85 -5.94 -10.21 -6.27
C ARG A 85 -5.87 -8.90 -7.05
N LEU A 86 -4.68 -8.34 -7.17
CA LEU A 86 -4.38 -7.29 -8.11
C LEU A 86 -3.88 -7.92 -9.41
N VAL A 87 -4.72 -7.87 -10.43
CA VAL A 87 -4.40 -8.41 -11.76
C VAL A 87 -3.85 -7.27 -12.61
N LEU A 88 -2.57 -7.36 -12.92
CA LEU A 88 -1.83 -6.47 -13.80
C LEU A 88 -1.64 -7.14 -15.18
N PRO A 89 -1.23 -6.40 -16.24
CA PRO A 89 -1.07 -7.00 -17.58
C PRO A 89 -0.19 -8.24 -17.63
N ASP A 90 0.92 -8.25 -16.86
CA ASP A 90 1.93 -9.29 -16.95
C ASP A 90 2.16 -10.06 -15.65
N CYS A 91 1.46 -9.72 -14.57
CA CYS A 91 1.58 -10.44 -13.29
C CYS A 91 0.29 -10.38 -12.47
N VAL A 92 0.17 -11.29 -11.51
CA VAL A 92 -0.92 -11.31 -10.53
C VAL A 92 -0.34 -11.32 -9.12
N LEU A 93 -0.78 -10.36 -8.31
CA LEU A 93 -0.40 -10.22 -6.92
C LEU A 93 -1.61 -10.50 -6.03
N ALA A 94 -1.42 -11.15 -4.87
CA ALA A 94 -2.47 -11.37 -3.89
C ALA A 94 -2.17 -10.63 -2.59
N VAL A 95 -3.15 -9.94 -2.06
CA VAL A 95 -3.04 -9.25 -0.77
C VAL A 95 -2.77 -10.26 0.33
N SER A 96 -1.69 -10.08 1.08
CA SER A 96 -1.24 -11.02 2.11
C SER A 96 -1.37 -10.48 3.52
N GLU A 97 -0.92 -9.27 3.78
CA GLU A 97 -0.95 -8.69 5.12
C GLU A 97 -0.75 -7.17 5.12
N PRO A 98 -1.20 -6.45 6.17
CA PRO A 98 -0.87 -5.05 6.36
C PRO A 98 0.59 -4.90 6.79
N ARG A 99 1.22 -3.75 6.48
CA ARG A 99 2.50 -3.39 7.09
C ARG A 99 2.27 -2.86 8.50
N LEU A 100 2.99 -3.40 9.47
CA LEU A 100 2.97 -2.87 10.82
C LEU A 100 3.93 -1.68 10.98
N PRO A 101 3.59 -0.70 11.84
CA PRO A 101 4.47 0.42 12.16
C PRO A 101 5.79 -0.08 12.76
N CYS A 102 6.90 0.52 12.38
CA CYS A 102 8.21 0.16 12.90
C CYS A 102 9.16 1.37 12.90
N ALA A 103 10.26 1.27 13.65
CA ALA A 103 11.26 2.32 13.74
C ALA A 103 11.85 2.73 12.37
N LYS A 104 12.00 1.77 11.43
CA LYS A 104 12.46 2.05 10.07
C LYS A 104 11.54 3.00 9.33
N PHE A 105 10.23 2.91 9.57
CA PHE A 105 9.26 3.83 8.98
C PHE A 105 9.43 5.25 9.51
N GLY A 106 9.60 5.41 10.83
CA GLY A 106 9.90 6.71 11.44
C GLY A 106 11.20 7.31 10.93
N ALA A 107 12.24 6.49 10.79
CA ALA A 107 13.53 6.92 10.23
C ALA A 107 13.41 7.38 8.77
N ALA A 108 12.64 6.67 7.95
CA ALA A 108 12.40 7.03 6.55
C ALA A 108 11.70 8.38 6.40
N LEU A 109 10.77 8.70 7.31
CA LEU A 109 10.07 9.98 7.31
C LEU A 109 10.80 11.10 8.06
N GLY A 110 11.87 10.78 8.79
CA GLY A 110 12.71 11.74 9.50
C GLY A 110 12.24 12.12 10.89
N PHE A 111 11.16 11.48 11.42
CA PHE A 111 10.66 11.76 12.78
C PHE A 111 9.98 10.52 13.39
N ALA A 112 10.26 10.26 14.68
CA ALA A 112 9.82 9.04 15.37
C ALA A 112 8.31 8.95 15.55
N GLN A 113 7.60 10.07 15.69
CA GLN A 113 6.14 10.13 15.89
C GLN A 113 5.36 9.59 14.68
N ALA A 114 5.97 9.48 13.49
CA ALA A 114 5.37 8.86 12.31
C ALA A 114 4.88 7.43 12.59
N VAL A 115 5.57 6.68 13.44
CA VAL A 115 5.18 5.32 13.87
C VAL A 115 3.81 5.34 14.54
N GLY A 116 3.60 6.24 15.49
CA GLY A 116 2.31 6.44 16.17
C GLY A 116 1.21 6.94 15.23
N LEU A 117 1.55 7.84 14.30
CA LEU A 117 0.61 8.35 13.31
C LEU A 117 0.13 7.25 12.36
N MET A 118 1.01 6.36 11.92
CA MET A 118 0.60 5.19 11.12
C MET A 118 -0.34 4.29 11.92
N ALA A 119 -0.02 4.02 13.20
CA ALA A 119 -0.86 3.19 14.06
C ALA A 119 -2.26 3.79 14.28
N GLN A 120 -2.37 5.11 14.35
CA GLN A 120 -3.64 5.82 14.55
C GLN A 120 -4.46 5.95 13.25
N SER A 121 -3.82 6.36 12.16
CA SER A 121 -4.48 6.57 10.88
C SER A 121 -4.89 5.27 10.19
N GLY A 122 -4.12 4.20 10.38
CA GLY A 122 -4.27 2.97 9.62
C GLY A 122 -3.78 3.10 8.17
N PHE A 123 -2.98 4.11 7.85
CA PHE A 123 -2.36 4.33 6.55
C PHE A 123 -1.14 3.42 6.41
N CYS A 124 -1.39 2.13 6.36
CA CYS A 124 -0.37 1.09 6.47
C CYS A 124 0.07 0.52 5.11
N GLY A 125 -0.73 0.71 4.05
CA GLY A 125 -0.53 -0.04 2.82
C GLY A 125 -0.70 -1.54 3.02
N ALA A 126 -0.27 -2.33 2.05
CA ALA A 126 -0.37 -3.77 2.13
C ALA A 126 0.83 -4.47 1.48
N PHE A 127 1.21 -5.61 2.04
CA PHE A 127 2.08 -6.56 1.37
C PHE A 127 1.27 -7.47 0.45
N PHE A 128 1.92 -7.88 -0.63
CA PHE A 128 1.38 -8.79 -1.61
C PHE A 128 2.33 -9.98 -1.81
N ALA A 129 1.74 -11.15 -1.96
CA ALA A 129 2.42 -12.32 -2.49
C ALA A 129 2.31 -12.31 -4.02
N VAL A 130 3.32 -12.84 -4.70
CA VAL A 130 3.28 -13.00 -6.16
C VAL A 130 2.63 -14.34 -6.50
N VAL A 131 1.46 -14.29 -7.12
CA VAL A 131 0.71 -15.47 -7.58
C VAL A 131 1.18 -15.90 -8.97
N GLU A 132 1.24 -14.95 -9.90
CA GLU A 132 1.78 -15.14 -11.23
C GLU A 132 2.95 -14.18 -11.44
N PRO A 133 4.20 -14.71 -11.54
CA PRO A 133 5.37 -13.89 -11.75
C PRO A 133 5.33 -13.14 -13.08
N GLY A 134 5.90 -11.94 -13.10
CA GLY A 134 5.98 -11.14 -14.29
C GLY A 134 6.56 -9.76 -14.01
N SER A 135 6.44 -8.87 -14.98
CA SER A 135 6.96 -7.51 -14.89
C SER A 135 5.85 -6.51 -14.59
N VAL A 136 6.19 -5.51 -13.80
CA VAL A 136 5.35 -4.35 -13.53
C VAL A 136 6.06 -3.08 -13.96
N SER A 137 5.32 -2.15 -14.54
CA SER A 137 5.87 -0.87 -15.02
C SER A 137 4.97 0.28 -14.60
N ALA A 138 5.59 1.44 -14.37
CA ALA A 138 4.87 2.67 -14.10
C ALA A 138 3.84 2.96 -15.21
N GLY A 139 2.67 3.47 -14.82
CA GLY A 139 1.57 3.76 -15.73
C GLY A 139 0.68 2.57 -16.08
N GLN A 140 1.05 1.33 -15.74
CA GLN A 140 0.17 0.18 -15.91
C GLN A 140 -1.06 0.29 -15.04
N THR A 141 -2.20 -0.15 -15.57
CA THR A 141 -3.48 -0.23 -14.86
C THR A 141 -3.80 -1.68 -14.54
N GLY A 142 -4.26 -1.93 -13.32
CA GLY A 142 -4.72 -3.22 -12.85
C GLY A 142 -6.16 -3.17 -12.35
N ARG A 143 -6.73 -4.35 -12.10
CA ARG A 143 -8.04 -4.49 -11.47
C ARG A 143 -7.93 -5.36 -10.23
N ILE A 144 -8.78 -5.08 -9.25
CA ILE A 144 -8.94 -5.96 -8.09
C ILE A 144 -9.99 -7.02 -8.41
N GLU A 145 -9.59 -8.27 -8.29
CA GLU A 145 -10.49 -9.42 -8.24
C GLU A 145 -10.70 -9.82 -6.78
N PRO A 146 -11.96 -9.81 -6.31
CA PRO A 146 -12.25 -10.16 -4.93
C PRO A 146 -11.84 -11.60 -4.59
N GLY A 147 -11.14 -11.74 -3.45
CA GLY A 147 -10.88 -13.02 -2.83
C GLY A 147 -12.02 -13.46 -1.89
N PRO A 148 -11.73 -14.31 -0.89
CA PRO A 148 -12.74 -14.81 0.06
C PRO A 148 -13.38 -13.70 0.91
N ARG A 149 -12.67 -12.58 1.12
CA ARG A 149 -13.12 -11.42 1.90
C ARG A 149 -13.57 -11.72 3.32
N GLU A 150 -12.85 -12.59 3.99
CA GLU A 150 -13.09 -12.95 5.39
C GLU A 150 -12.46 -11.93 6.35
N VAL A 151 -11.24 -11.45 6.04
CA VAL A 151 -10.47 -10.54 6.88
C VAL A 151 -10.01 -9.33 6.07
N GLY A 152 -10.44 -8.14 6.50
CA GLY A 152 -10.01 -6.88 5.89
C GLY A 152 -8.60 -6.46 6.35
N ILE A 153 -7.88 -5.72 5.50
CA ILE A 153 -6.55 -5.21 5.83
C ILE A 153 -6.57 -4.33 7.08
N ARG A 154 -7.52 -3.41 7.19
CA ARG A 154 -7.61 -2.53 8.37
C ARG A 154 -8.01 -3.27 9.65
N GLU A 155 -8.84 -4.28 9.52
CA GLU A 155 -9.23 -5.15 10.63
C GLU A 155 -8.01 -5.91 11.17
N LEU A 156 -7.27 -6.59 10.29
CA LEU A 156 -6.06 -7.32 10.67
C LEU A 156 -4.99 -6.37 11.24
N PHE A 157 -4.82 -5.18 10.68
CA PHE A 157 -3.90 -4.17 11.18
C PHE A 157 -4.21 -3.79 12.63
N ARG A 158 -5.47 -3.47 12.93
CA ARG A 158 -5.91 -3.14 14.30
C ARG A 158 -5.72 -4.30 15.26
N ALA A 159 -6.13 -5.50 14.86
CA ALA A 159 -5.97 -6.70 15.69
C ALA A 159 -4.50 -6.96 16.05
N ARG A 160 -3.57 -6.77 15.11
CA ARG A 160 -2.13 -6.92 15.35
C ARG A 160 -1.53 -5.81 16.22
N LEU A 161 -2.20 -4.68 16.34
CA LEU A 161 -1.83 -3.60 17.26
C LEU A 161 -2.48 -3.74 18.64
N GLY A 162 -3.28 -4.79 18.88
CA GLY A 162 -4.02 -4.99 20.11
C GLY A 162 -5.21 -4.03 20.30
N ARG A 163 -5.86 -3.64 19.21
CA ARG A 163 -6.96 -2.65 19.20
C ARG A 163 -8.22 -3.23 18.60
#